data_bd60657fa34a5b61aa3f29e1eb242da6
#
_entry.id   bd60657fa34a5b61aa3f29e1eb242da6
#
_cell.length_a   1.000
_cell.length_b   1.000
_cell.length_c   1.000
_cell.angle_alpha   90.00
_cell.angle_beta   90.00
_cell.angle_gamma   90.00
#
_symmetry.space_group_name_H-M   'P 1'
#
loop_
_entity.id
_entity.type
_entity.pdbx_description
1 polymer ?
#
loop_
_entity_poly.entity_id
_entity_poly.type
_entity_poly.pdbx_seq_one_letter_code
_entity_poly.pdbx_strand_id
1 'polypeptide(L)'
;VEHPVTETVTGIDIVKAQIRIAAGEKLSDILPEPVTMRGHAIECRINAENPVTFTPSPGKITGLNLPGGIGVRVDTWAYSDCVIPPYYDSLIGKLIAYGRTRAECLQRLRRAMDEFVVDGVKTTLPLFQRLIKEPDIIAGDYDIHWLENYLKANKV
;
A
#
# COMPACT_ATOMS: atom_id res chain seq x y z
N VAL A 1 3.63 -4.09 9.45
CA VAL A 1 4.73 -4.73 8.72
C VAL A 1 5.19 -3.84 7.57
N GLU A 2 6.45 -3.95 7.19
CA GLU A 2 7.01 -3.18 6.05
C GLU A 2 6.74 -3.86 4.70
N HIS A 3 6.63 -5.19 4.70
CA HIS A 3 6.47 -6.00 3.48
C HIS A 3 5.12 -6.75 3.42
N PRO A 4 3.97 -6.05 3.41
CA PRO A 4 2.66 -6.68 3.39
C PRO A 4 2.38 -7.42 2.08
N VAL A 5 3.01 -7.03 0.96
CA VAL A 5 2.95 -7.76 -0.32
C VAL A 5 3.52 -9.16 -0.15
N THR A 6 4.69 -9.29 0.49
CA THR A 6 5.31 -10.59 0.76
C THR A 6 4.41 -11.46 1.62
N GLU A 7 3.84 -10.91 2.71
CA GLU A 7 2.88 -11.64 3.55
C GLU A 7 1.68 -12.13 2.74
N THR A 8 1.15 -11.25 1.86
CA THR A 8 -0.06 -11.55 1.09
C THR A 8 0.15 -12.67 0.07
N VAL A 9 1.31 -12.71 -0.61
CA VAL A 9 1.57 -13.73 -1.63
C VAL A 9 2.15 -15.02 -1.08
N THR A 10 2.74 -15.01 0.13
CA THR A 10 3.31 -16.20 0.75
C THR A 10 2.41 -16.81 1.84
N GLY A 11 1.51 -16.01 2.43
CA GLY A 11 0.73 -16.40 3.60
C GLY A 11 1.54 -16.44 4.91
N ILE A 12 2.75 -15.87 4.90
CA ILE A 12 3.64 -15.86 6.08
C ILE A 12 3.41 -14.55 6.86
N ASP A 13 3.11 -14.67 8.15
CA ASP A 13 3.10 -13.56 9.10
C ASP A 13 4.55 -13.23 9.49
N ILE A 14 5.12 -12.19 8.86
CA ILE A 14 6.53 -11.84 9.01
C ILE A 14 6.83 -11.38 10.44
N VAL A 15 5.97 -10.57 11.05
CA VAL A 15 6.19 -10.06 12.41
C VAL A 15 6.15 -11.20 13.43
N LYS A 16 5.18 -12.10 13.29
CA LYS A 16 5.12 -13.31 14.14
C LYS A 16 6.34 -14.20 13.95
N ALA A 17 6.80 -14.37 12.70
CA ALA A 17 8.02 -15.14 12.43
C ALA A 17 9.26 -14.49 13.10
N GLN A 18 9.40 -13.16 13.01
CA GLN A 18 10.48 -12.44 13.69
C GLN A 18 10.47 -12.64 15.21
N ILE A 19 9.29 -12.57 15.84
CA ILE A 19 9.15 -12.79 17.31
C ILE A 19 9.57 -14.21 17.66
N ARG A 20 9.15 -15.21 16.89
CA ARG A 20 9.50 -16.61 17.12
C ARG A 20 11.00 -16.89 16.97
N ILE A 21 11.63 -16.28 15.94
CA ILE A 21 13.09 -16.35 15.73
C ILE A 21 13.81 -15.70 16.92
N ALA A 22 13.36 -14.53 17.37
CA ALA A 22 13.94 -13.85 18.53
C ALA A 22 13.78 -14.66 19.83
N ALA A 23 12.76 -15.50 19.93
CA ALA A 23 12.55 -16.45 21.02
C ALA A 23 13.44 -17.71 20.90
N GLY A 24 14.25 -17.83 19.85
CA GLY A 24 15.19 -18.96 19.65
C GLY A 24 14.64 -20.12 18.83
N GLU A 25 13.46 -19.99 18.22
CA GLU A 25 12.92 -21.03 17.32
C GLU A 25 13.71 -21.05 15.99
N LYS A 26 13.87 -22.24 15.43
CA LYS A 26 14.55 -22.41 14.15
C LYS A 26 13.64 -21.99 13.01
N LEU A 27 14.20 -21.41 11.95
CA LEU A 27 13.46 -20.98 10.78
C LEU A 27 12.69 -22.13 10.10
N SER A 28 13.29 -23.33 10.05
CA SER A 28 12.65 -24.56 9.55
C SER A 28 11.37 -24.96 10.28
N ASP A 29 11.25 -24.56 11.57
CA ASP A 29 10.09 -24.91 12.39
C ASP A 29 8.97 -23.86 12.28
N ILE A 30 9.30 -22.71 11.67
CA ILE A 30 8.43 -21.54 11.52
C ILE A 30 7.83 -21.45 10.12
N LEU A 31 8.65 -21.70 9.09
CA LEU A 31 8.26 -21.51 7.69
C LEU A 31 8.03 -22.84 6.99
N PRO A 32 7.03 -22.89 6.09
CA PRO A 32 6.88 -24.01 5.19
C PRO A 32 8.04 -24.07 4.21
N GLU A 33 8.53 -25.24 3.90
CA GLU A 33 9.54 -25.46 2.88
C GLU A 33 8.97 -26.33 1.74
N PRO A 34 9.09 -25.88 0.49
CA PRO A 34 9.55 -24.55 0.04
C PRO A 34 8.52 -23.44 0.29
N VAL A 35 9.01 -22.20 0.51
CA VAL A 35 8.15 -21.03 0.51
C VAL A 35 7.64 -20.81 -0.92
N THR A 36 6.33 -20.79 -1.09
CA THR A 36 5.68 -20.61 -2.40
C THR A 36 4.95 -19.28 -2.47
N MET A 37 5.13 -18.56 -3.58
CA MET A 37 4.36 -17.35 -3.88
C MET A 37 3.10 -17.72 -4.67
N ARG A 38 1.95 -17.14 -4.29
CA ARG A 38 0.66 -17.38 -4.93
C ARG A 38 0.01 -16.06 -5.32
N GLY A 39 -0.42 -15.97 -6.57
CA GLY A 39 -1.12 -14.79 -7.10
C GLY A 39 -0.22 -13.57 -7.24
N HIS A 40 -0.85 -12.41 -7.19
CA HIS A 40 -0.22 -11.10 -7.31
C HIS A 40 -0.74 -10.17 -6.21
N ALA A 41 0.14 -9.35 -5.64
CA ALA A 41 -0.25 -8.30 -4.70
C ALA A 41 0.45 -6.99 -5.05
N ILE A 42 -0.23 -5.88 -4.81
CA ILE A 42 0.28 -4.53 -5.01
C ILE A 42 -0.05 -3.72 -3.75
N GLU A 43 0.93 -2.99 -3.25
CA GLU A 43 0.78 -2.04 -2.15
C GLU A 43 0.83 -0.61 -2.67
N CYS A 44 -0.05 0.23 -2.13
CA CYS A 44 0.02 1.68 -2.25
C CYS A 44 0.17 2.30 -0.86
N ARG A 45 1.23 3.06 -0.65
CA ARG A 45 1.45 3.83 0.59
C ARG A 45 0.62 5.10 0.54
N ILE A 46 -0.40 5.17 1.37
CA ILE A 46 -1.25 6.36 1.49
C ILE A 46 -0.59 7.30 2.49
N ASN A 47 0.05 8.33 1.96
CA ASN A 47 0.74 9.34 2.74
C ASN A 47 -0.10 10.62 2.81
N ALA A 48 -0.02 11.33 3.94
CA ALA A 48 -0.56 12.68 4.11
C ALA A 48 0.36 13.69 3.41
N GLU A 49 0.28 13.75 2.10
CA GLU A 49 1.12 14.56 1.22
C GLU A 49 0.32 15.14 0.07
N ASN A 50 0.75 16.30 -0.40
CA ASN A 50 0.23 16.82 -1.66
C ASN A 50 0.60 15.86 -2.81
N PRO A 51 -0.37 15.36 -3.61
CA PRO A 51 -0.10 14.36 -4.65
C PRO A 51 0.73 14.87 -5.84
N VAL A 52 1.01 16.16 -5.88
CA VAL A 52 1.79 16.83 -6.96
C VAL A 52 3.17 17.25 -6.47
N THR A 53 3.23 17.93 -5.33
CA THR A 53 4.48 18.51 -4.80
C THR A 53 5.17 17.61 -3.79
N PHE A 54 4.50 16.56 -3.32
CA PHE A 54 4.93 15.64 -2.26
C PHE A 54 5.26 16.34 -0.92
N THR A 55 4.82 17.59 -0.76
CA THR A 55 4.95 18.28 0.51
C THR A 55 4.01 17.67 1.56
N PRO A 56 4.48 17.44 2.80
CA PRO A 56 3.65 16.95 3.89
C PRO A 56 2.38 17.78 4.10
N SER A 57 1.29 17.11 4.42
CA SER A 57 -0.02 17.71 4.70
C SER A 57 -0.50 17.30 6.09
N PRO A 58 0.15 17.78 7.17
CA PRO A 58 -0.32 17.50 8.52
C PRO A 58 -1.69 18.14 8.75
N GLY A 59 -2.46 17.58 9.68
CA GLY A 59 -3.79 18.10 9.99
C GLY A 59 -4.71 17.06 10.58
N LYS A 60 -5.96 17.45 10.80
CA LYS A 60 -7.01 16.59 11.33
C LYS A 60 -7.70 15.83 10.18
N ILE A 61 -7.83 14.52 10.32
CA ILE A 61 -8.67 13.70 9.45
C ILE A 61 -10.13 13.91 9.88
N THR A 62 -10.92 14.54 9.02
CA THR A 62 -12.34 14.83 9.29
C THR A 62 -13.29 13.76 8.78
N GLY A 63 -12.82 12.92 7.85
CA GLY A 63 -13.54 11.77 7.33
C GLY A 63 -12.58 10.67 6.93
N LEU A 64 -12.90 9.43 7.27
CA LEU A 64 -12.13 8.25 6.90
C LEU A 64 -13.08 7.12 6.53
N ASN A 65 -12.99 6.63 5.28
CA ASN A 65 -13.62 5.41 4.85
C ASN A 65 -12.57 4.44 4.30
N LEU A 66 -12.47 3.27 4.91
CA LEU A 66 -11.51 2.25 4.50
C LEU A 66 -12.18 1.24 3.57
N PRO A 67 -11.57 0.90 2.43
CA PRO A 67 -12.08 -0.12 1.55
C PRO A 67 -12.00 -1.51 2.18
N GLY A 68 -12.88 -2.40 1.75
CA GLY A 68 -12.94 -3.77 2.22
C GLY A 68 -13.20 -4.79 1.13
N GLY A 69 -13.51 -6.02 1.54
CA GLY A 69 -13.86 -7.12 0.64
C GLY A 69 -12.69 -8.05 0.30
N ILE A 70 -13.01 -9.08 -0.50
CA ILE A 70 -12.05 -10.14 -0.84
C ILE A 70 -10.83 -9.56 -1.56
N GLY A 71 -9.62 -9.88 -1.04
CA GLY A 71 -8.35 -9.46 -1.63
C GLY A 71 -8.01 -7.99 -1.40
N VAL A 72 -8.62 -7.35 -0.41
CA VAL A 72 -8.26 -6.00 0.06
C VAL A 72 -7.85 -6.07 1.52
N ARG A 73 -6.68 -5.50 1.82
CA ARG A 73 -6.12 -5.32 3.17
C ARG A 73 -5.72 -3.87 3.33
N VAL A 74 -6.06 -3.28 4.47
CA VAL A 74 -5.60 -1.94 4.85
C VAL A 74 -4.89 -2.03 6.19
N ASP A 75 -3.62 -1.68 6.21
CA ASP A 75 -2.86 -1.53 7.45
C ASP A 75 -2.76 -0.04 7.75
N THR A 76 -3.40 0.41 8.81
CA THR A 76 -3.44 1.83 9.18
C THR A 76 -3.50 2.00 10.70
N TRP A 77 -2.94 3.11 11.16
CA TRP A 77 -3.12 3.61 12.52
C TRP A 77 -4.19 4.71 12.60
N ALA A 78 -4.61 5.25 11.43
CA ALA A 78 -5.51 6.38 11.35
C ALA A 78 -6.96 5.99 11.65
N TYR A 79 -7.68 6.94 12.23
CA TYR A 79 -9.10 6.88 12.48
C TYR A 79 -9.72 8.28 12.31
N SER A 80 -11.04 8.35 12.18
CA SER A 80 -11.74 9.64 12.07
C SER A 80 -11.45 10.51 13.30
N ASP A 81 -11.24 11.78 13.06
CA ASP A 81 -10.86 12.79 14.08
C ASP A 81 -9.42 12.71 14.62
N CYS A 82 -8.60 11.76 14.20
CA CYS A 82 -7.18 11.76 14.58
C CYS A 82 -6.43 12.93 13.90
N VAL A 83 -5.34 13.33 14.53
CA VAL A 83 -4.47 14.41 14.03
C VAL A 83 -3.16 13.82 13.54
N ILE A 84 -2.80 14.14 12.30
CA ILE A 84 -1.51 13.80 11.72
C ILE A 84 -0.51 14.88 12.15
N PRO A 85 0.48 14.54 12.99
CA PRO A 85 1.44 15.52 13.48
C PRO A 85 2.50 15.82 12.42
N PRO A 86 3.11 17.03 12.44
CA PRO A 86 4.15 17.39 11.48
C PRO A 86 5.55 16.85 11.82
N TYR A 87 5.68 16.06 12.88
CA TYR A 87 6.97 15.65 13.46
C TYR A 87 7.41 14.25 13.05
N TYR A 88 6.52 13.47 12.46
CA TYR A 88 6.75 12.09 12.05
C TYR A 88 6.54 11.90 10.54
N ASP A 89 6.80 10.69 10.07
CA ASP A 89 6.50 10.29 8.70
C ASP A 89 5.03 10.54 8.34
N SER A 90 4.79 10.90 7.09
CA SER A 90 3.46 11.22 6.55
C SER A 90 2.58 9.98 6.30
N LEU A 91 3.07 8.77 6.52
CA LEU A 91 2.36 7.54 6.24
C LEU A 91 1.10 7.40 7.10
N ILE A 92 -0.07 7.40 6.46
CA ILE A 92 -1.38 7.18 7.10
C ILE A 92 -1.70 5.68 7.12
N GLY A 93 -1.45 5.01 6.01
CA GLY A 93 -1.79 3.60 5.86
C GLY A 93 -1.23 3.00 4.59
N LYS A 94 -1.32 1.68 4.52
CA LYS A 94 -0.95 0.88 3.36
C LYS A 94 -2.21 0.23 2.82
N LEU A 95 -2.53 0.48 1.56
CA LEU A 95 -3.58 -0.22 0.84
C LEU A 95 -2.95 -1.36 0.05
N ILE A 96 -3.31 -2.59 0.35
CA ILE A 96 -2.82 -3.78 -0.33
C ILE A 96 -3.98 -4.46 -1.04
N ALA A 97 -3.82 -4.71 -2.34
CA ALA A 97 -4.72 -5.55 -3.10
C ALA A 97 -4.04 -6.86 -3.49
N TYR A 98 -4.81 -7.93 -3.55
CA TYR A 98 -4.41 -9.26 -3.96
C TYR A 98 -5.36 -9.79 -5.04
N GLY A 99 -4.81 -10.53 -5.99
CA GLY A 99 -5.56 -11.26 -7.00
C GLY A 99 -4.84 -12.53 -7.42
N ARG A 100 -5.55 -13.48 -8.00
CA ARG A 100 -4.93 -14.70 -8.56
C ARG A 100 -4.05 -14.38 -9.76
N THR A 101 -4.39 -13.29 -10.47
CA THR A 101 -3.63 -12.74 -11.59
C THR A 101 -3.35 -11.25 -11.35
N ARG A 102 -2.38 -10.68 -12.09
CA ARG A 102 -2.11 -9.24 -12.05
C ARG A 102 -3.34 -8.42 -12.43
N ALA A 103 -4.08 -8.84 -13.45
CA ALA A 103 -5.29 -8.15 -13.90
C ALA A 103 -6.36 -8.12 -12.79
N GLU A 104 -6.60 -9.24 -12.11
CA GLU A 104 -7.54 -9.30 -10.98
C GLU A 104 -7.09 -8.42 -9.81
N CYS A 105 -5.78 -8.43 -9.51
CA CYS A 105 -5.19 -7.57 -8.48
C CYS A 105 -5.42 -6.08 -8.80
N LEU A 106 -5.14 -5.65 -10.03
CA LEU A 106 -5.34 -4.27 -10.48
C LEU A 106 -6.82 -3.85 -10.45
N GLN A 107 -7.75 -4.73 -10.82
CA GLN A 107 -9.18 -4.45 -10.74
C GLN A 107 -9.63 -4.21 -9.28
N ARG A 108 -9.18 -5.06 -8.35
CA ARG A 108 -9.47 -4.92 -6.93
C ARG A 108 -8.85 -3.64 -6.35
N LEU A 109 -7.61 -3.32 -6.76
CA LEU A 109 -6.93 -2.12 -6.32
C LEU A 109 -7.66 -0.85 -6.80
N ARG A 110 -8.12 -0.81 -8.06
CA ARG A 110 -8.92 0.32 -8.59
C ARG A 110 -10.16 0.55 -7.75
N ARG A 111 -10.98 -0.49 -7.54
CA ARG A 111 -12.18 -0.40 -6.72
C ARG A 111 -11.85 0.07 -5.30
N ALA A 112 -10.83 -0.52 -4.68
CA ALA A 112 -10.42 -0.16 -3.34
C ALA A 112 -9.96 1.31 -3.22
N MET A 113 -9.27 1.83 -4.23
CA MET A 113 -8.89 3.25 -4.29
C MET A 113 -10.09 4.18 -4.44
N ASP A 114 -11.13 3.77 -5.17
CA ASP A 114 -12.35 4.56 -5.34
C ASP A 114 -13.19 4.61 -4.06
N GLU A 115 -13.11 3.56 -3.24
CA GLU A 115 -13.79 3.47 -1.94
C GLU A 115 -12.99 4.12 -0.79
N PHE A 116 -11.66 4.29 -0.96
CA PHE A 116 -10.81 4.85 0.08
C PHE A 116 -10.98 6.36 0.16
N VAL A 117 -11.51 6.86 1.26
CA VAL A 117 -11.72 8.29 1.49
C VAL A 117 -10.90 8.76 2.68
N VAL A 118 -10.17 9.85 2.51
CA VAL A 118 -9.49 10.57 3.59
C VAL A 118 -9.77 12.05 3.41
N ASP A 119 -10.59 12.62 4.27
CA ASP A 119 -10.93 14.05 4.27
C ASP A 119 -10.15 14.79 5.36
N GLY A 120 -9.93 16.08 5.12
CA GLY A 120 -9.24 17.01 6.05
C GLY A 120 -7.76 17.22 5.76
N VAL A 121 -7.12 16.29 5.04
CA VAL A 121 -5.71 16.40 4.61
C VAL A 121 -5.56 16.00 3.15
N LYS A 122 -4.49 16.45 2.50
CA LYS A 122 -4.12 15.98 1.17
C LYS A 122 -3.42 14.63 1.29
N THR A 123 -3.65 13.74 0.32
CA THR A 123 -3.01 12.41 0.29
C THR A 123 -2.45 12.07 -1.07
N THR A 124 -1.59 11.04 -1.11
CA THR A 124 -1.06 10.45 -2.36
C THR A 124 -2.09 9.65 -3.14
N LEU A 125 -3.29 9.41 -2.61
CA LEU A 125 -4.33 8.59 -3.23
C LEU A 125 -4.70 9.05 -4.65
N PRO A 126 -4.93 10.37 -4.95
CA PRO A 126 -5.22 10.82 -6.30
C PRO A 126 -4.10 10.54 -7.32
N LEU A 127 -2.84 10.52 -6.87
CA LEU A 127 -1.73 10.12 -7.71
C LEU A 127 -1.86 8.64 -8.11
N PHE A 128 -2.07 7.75 -7.16
CA PHE A 128 -2.23 6.32 -7.44
C PHE A 128 -3.43 6.03 -8.32
N GLN A 129 -4.55 6.73 -8.16
CA GLN A 129 -5.74 6.63 -9.03
C GLN A 129 -5.43 7.01 -10.50
N ARG A 130 -4.43 7.86 -10.73
CA ARG A 130 -3.91 8.14 -12.08
C ARG A 130 -2.98 7.05 -12.57
N LEU A 131 -1.95 6.73 -11.76
CA LEU A 131 -0.90 5.79 -12.14
C LEU A 131 -1.43 4.40 -12.50
N ILE A 132 -2.46 3.92 -11.80
CA ILE A 132 -3.03 2.59 -12.06
C ILE A 132 -3.67 2.44 -13.45
N LYS A 133 -3.86 3.53 -14.18
CA LYS A 133 -4.40 3.56 -15.54
C LYS A 133 -3.29 3.54 -16.60
N GLU A 134 -2.05 3.78 -16.19
CA GLU A 134 -0.91 3.85 -17.11
C GLU A 134 -0.58 2.47 -17.69
N PRO A 135 -0.32 2.39 -19.01
CA PRO A 135 0.01 1.13 -19.67
C PRO A 135 1.18 0.39 -19.04
N ASP A 136 2.24 1.11 -18.67
CA ASP A 136 3.44 0.54 -18.07
C ASP A 136 3.13 -0.08 -16.69
N ILE A 137 2.31 0.60 -15.88
CA ILE A 137 1.85 0.06 -14.59
C ILE A 137 0.98 -1.19 -14.79
N ILE A 138 0.10 -1.17 -15.79
CA ILE A 138 -0.75 -2.33 -16.11
C ILE A 138 0.11 -3.52 -16.56
N ALA A 139 1.09 -3.27 -17.43
CA ALA A 139 2.01 -4.30 -17.92
C ALA A 139 3.01 -4.78 -16.85
N GLY A 140 3.33 -3.94 -15.86
CA GLY A 140 4.40 -4.18 -14.90
C GLY A 140 5.79 -3.82 -15.44
N ASP A 141 5.83 -2.98 -16.47
CA ASP A 141 7.04 -2.52 -17.14
C ASP A 141 7.48 -1.16 -16.59
N TYR A 142 8.06 -1.17 -15.40
CA TYR A 142 8.55 0.03 -14.73
C TYR A 142 9.72 -0.33 -13.79
N ASP A 143 10.60 0.64 -13.63
CA ASP A 143 11.74 0.59 -12.72
C ASP A 143 11.64 1.66 -11.61
N ILE A 144 12.69 1.79 -10.80
CA ILE A 144 12.76 2.75 -9.69
C ILE A 144 12.76 4.22 -10.17
N HIS A 145 13.05 4.51 -11.44
CA HIS A 145 13.10 5.85 -12.03
C HIS A 145 11.83 6.21 -12.79
N TRP A 146 10.96 5.22 -13.05
CA TRP A 146 9.77 5.38 -13.88
C TRP A 146 8.88 6.54 -13.40
N LEU A 147 8.56 6.59 -12.10
CA LEU A 147 7.68 7.62 -11.55
C LEU A 147 8.26 9.03 -11.73
N GLU A 148 9.55 9.20 -11.46
CA GLU A 148 10.23 10.48 -11.63
C GLU A 148 10.16 10.96 -13.09
N ASN A 149 10.42 10.07 -14.03
CA ASN A 149 10.34 10.37 -15.46
C ASN A 149 8.91 10.66 -15.89
N TYR A 150 7.94 9.90 -15.40
CA TYR A 150 6.52 10.12 -15.65
C TYR A 150 6.06 11.51 -15.19
N LEU A 151 6.42 11.91 -13.96
CA LEU A 151 6.05 13.21 -13.40
C LEU A 151 6.67 14.37 -14.19
N LYS A 152 7.93 14.25 -14.62
CA LYS A 152 8.60 15.25 -15.48
C LYS A 152 7.91 15.39 -16.83
N ALA A 153 7.55 14.26 -17.46
CA ALA A 153 6.92 14.26 -18.78
C ALA A 153 5.49 14.83 -18.77
N ASN A 154 4.75 14.61 -17.69
CA ASN A 154 3.33 14.98 -17.59
C ASN A 154 3.08 16.32 -16.89
N LYS A 155 4.13 17.08 -16.55
CA LYS A 155 4.05 18.40 -15.87
C LYS A 155 3.09 18.37 -14.66
N VAL A 156 3.22 17.34 -13.85
CA VAL A 156 2.39 17.13 -12.66
C VAL A 156 3.01 17.86 -11.48
#